data_eeede1025e46c400f9fa5d4fd7e8dd8e
#
_entry.id   eeede1025e46c400f9fa5d4fd7e8dd8e
#
_cell.length_a   1.000
_cell.length_b   1.000
_cell.length_c   1.000
_cell.angle_alpha   90.00
_cell.angle_beta   90.00
_cell.angle_gamma   90.00
#
_symmetry.space_group_name_H-M   'P 1'
#
loop_
_entity.id
_entity.type
_entity.pdbx_description
1 polymer ?
#
loop_
_entity_poly.entity_id
_entity_poly.type
_entity_poly.pdbx_seq_one_letter_code
_entity_poly.pdbx_strand_id
1 'polypeptide(L)'
;ADKKLGDEIVFNPWATCEGNLGELSSMMNVDREQADINSDFKLTVNEILVNQPAELNQELFDAVFGKDSCKNEEEYFAKLKEMIAGQLVNDSNFRFTVDAENVLREQVGTLELPTEFLKKWLVRQDNKYTAENIDEEFTKMVPQLEWQLIKEQAAKQLDVKVNDEDLLADAKRIAYQQFAQYGMTNIPEDMIEKYAKDILENKEYRSQIVQQSVDNKLYAEIKNAVKLDEKTVNVEEFNALFAEK
;
A
#
# COMPACT_ATOMS: atom_id res chain seq x y z
N ALA A 1 -20.22 31.39 7.46
CA ALA A 1 -20.31 31.33 8.94
C ALA A 1 -21.68 31.86 9.37
N ASP A 2 -22.21 31.35 10.48
CA ASP A 2 -23.44 31.79 11.15
C ASP A 2 -24.80 31.41 10.50
N LYS A 3 -24.81 30.44 9.62
CA LYS A 3 -26.05 29.89 9.07
C LYS A 3 -26.58 28.74 9.90
N LYS A 4 -27.90 28.62 9.96
CA LYS A 4 -28.63 27.58 10.70
C LYS A 4 -29.32 26.63 9.72
N LEU A 5 -29.69 25.48 10.24
CA LEU A 5 -30.53 24.53 9.52
C LEU A 5 -31.83 25.22 9.06
N GLY A 6 -32.20 25.08 7.79
CA GLY A 6 -33.34 25.70 7.16
C GLY A 6 -33.09 27.13 6.62
N ASP A 7 -31.90 27.70 6.84
CA ASP A 7 -31.59 29.01 6.28
C ASP A 7 -31.51 28.95 4.75
N GLU A 8 -32.01 29.99 4.10
CA GLU A 8 -31.94 30.15 2.66
C GLU A 8 -30.86 31.17 2.30
N ILE A 9 -30.05 30.83 1.31
CA ILE A 9 -28.98 31.66 0.79
C ILE A 9 -29.18 31.82 -0.71
N VAL A 10 -29.20 33.06 -1.17
CA VAL A 10 -29.14 33.35 -2.61
C VAL A 10 -27.70 33.63 -2.98
N PHE A 11 -27.18 32.94 -3.95
CA PHE A 11 -25.81 33.11 -4.44
C PHE A 11 -25.75 32.84 -5.93
N ASN A 12 -24.71 33.37 -6.58
CA ASN A 12 -24.43 33.14 -7.98
C ASN A 12 -23.25 32.13 -8.10
N PRO A 13 -23.51 30.86 -8.50
CA PRO A 13 -22.46 29.87 -8.67
C PRO A 13 -21.40 30.30 -9.66
N TRP A 14 -21.79 30.97 -10.75
CA TRP A 14 -20.85 31.49 -11.74
C TRP A 14 -19.81 32.43 -11.14
N ALA A 15 -20.26 33.37 -10.32
CA ALA A 15 -19.38 34.30 -9.63
C ALA A 15 -18.52 33.59 -8.57
N THR A 16 -19.06 32.56 -7.90
CA THR A 16 -18.35 31.78 -6.86
C THR A 16 -17.23 30.91 -7.45
N CYS A 17 -17.45 30.33 -8.62
CA CYS A 17 -16.49 29.46 -9.32
C CYS A 17 -15.67 30.21 -10.37
N GLU A 18 -15.73 31.54 -10.40
CA GLU A 18 -15.00 32.40 -11.38
C GLU A 18 -15.20 31.98 -12.85
N GLY A 19 -16.38 31.43 -13.17
CA GLY A 19 -16.70 30.92 -14.51
C GLY A 19 -16.07 29.56 -14.86
N ASN A 20 -15.50 28.83 -13.91
CA ASN A 20 -14.94 27.51 -14.15
C ASN A 20 -16.07 26.49 -14.41
N LEU A 21 -16.24 26.10 -15.68
CA LEU A 21 -17.32 25.19 -16.10
C LEU A 21 -17.22 23.79 -15.45
N GLY A 22 -16.04 23.32 -15.08
CA GLY A 22 -15.85 22.03 -14.42
C GLY A 22 -16.40 22.07 -12.99
N GLU A 23 -16.10 23.12 -12.24
CA GLU A 23 -16.61 23.33 -10.88
C GLU A 23 -18.11 23.59 -10.86
N LEU A 24 -18.60 24.41 -11.83
CA LEU A 24 -20.02 24.68 -11.99
C LEU A 24 -20.81 23.41 -12.32
N SER A 25 -20.31 22.57 -13.24
CA SER A 25 -20.88 21.28 -13.58
C SER A 25 -21.02 20.38 -12.34
N SER A 26 -19.96 20.29 -11.54
CA SER A 26 -19.94 19.51 -10.31
C SER A 26 -20.89 20.07 -9.23
N MET A 27 -20.90 21.39 -9.05
CA MET A 27 -21.73 22.06 -8.05
C MET A 27 -23.22 21.96 -8.39
N MET A 28 -23.59 22.11 -9.64
CA MET A 28 -24.99 22.09 -10.11
C MET A 28 -25.46 20.69 -10.51
N ASN A 29 -24.57 19.71 -10.53
CA ASN A 29 -24.84 18.35 -10.97
C ASN A 29 -25.46 18.29 -12.38
N VAL A 30 -24.89 19.01 -13.32
CA VAL A 30 -25.28 19.08 -14.74
C VAL A 30 -24.08 18.79 -15.63
N ASP A 31 -24.33 18.46 -16.88
CA ASP A 31 -23.26 18.26 -17.86
C ASP A 31 -22.49 19.56 -18.09
N ARG A 32 -21.19 19.45 -18.36
CA ARG A 32 -20.29 20.60 -18.52
C ARG A 32 -20.74 21.57 -19.62
N GLU A 33 -21.38 21.06 -20.67
CA GLU A 33 -21.94 21.85 -21.77
C GLU A 33 -23.19 22.65 -21.34
N GLN A 34 -23.86 22.22 -20.25
CA GLN A 34 -25.05 22.85 -19.67
C GLN A 34 -24.71 23.73 -18.46
N ALA A 35 -23.46 23.75 -18.03
CA ALA A 35 -23.02 24.48 -16.84
C ALA A 35 -22.79 25.98 -17.08
N ASP A 36 -22.89 26.47 -18.33
CA ASP A 36 -22.76 27.89 -18.70
C ASP A 36 -24.02 28.69 -18.31
N ILE A 37 -24.29 28.71 -17.00
CA ILE A 37 -25.47 29.38 -16.43
C ILE A 37 -24.98 30.46 -15.47
N ASN A 38 -25.16 31.73 -15.87
CA ASN A 38 -24.92 32.88 -15.00
C ASN A 38 -26.26 33.42 -14.43
N SER A 39 -26.74 32.75 -13.39
CA SER A 39 -27.99 33.07 -12.71
C SER A 39 -27.85 32.92 -11.20
N ASP A 40 -28.68 33.61 -10.45
CA ASP A 40 -28.76 33.44 -9.01
C ASP A 40 -29.50 32.16 -8.66
N PHE A 41 -28.95 31.41 -7.73
CA PHE A 41 -29.52 30.17 -7.20
C PHE A 41 -29.85 30.34 -5.73
N LYS A 42 -30.93 29.68 -5.29
CA LYS A 42 -31.36 29.60 -3.91
C LYS A 42 -30.93 28.27 -3.33
N LEU A 43 -30.08 28.33 -2.32
CA LEU A 43 -29.60 27.16 -1.57
C LEU A 43 -30.30 27.16 -0.20
N THR A 44 -30.86 26.02 0.18
CA THR A 44 -31.38 25.79 1.53
C THR A 44 -30.42 24.90 2.30
N VAL A 45 -30.06 25.29 3.52
CA VAL A 45 -29.19 24.49 4.39
C VAL A 45 -29.99 23.32 4.97
N ASN A 46 -29.85 22.14 4.38
CA ASN A 46 -30.60 20.96 4.81
C ASN A 46 -29.88 20.19 5.93
N GLU A 47 -28.56 20.29 6.01
CA GLU A 47 -27.76 19.60 6.99
C GLU A 47 -26.50 20.40 7.32
N ILE A 48 -26.07 20.36 8.54
CA ILE A 48 -24.80 20.94 9.00
C ILE A 48 -24.03 19.84 9.69
N LEU A 49 -22.97 19.38 9.05
CA LEU A 49 -22.05 18.38 9.60
C LEU A 49 -20.95 19.10 10.38
N VAL A 50 -20.82 18.74 11.64
CA VAL A 50 -19.77 19.26 12.53
C VAL A 50 -18.81 18.12 12.85
N ASN A 51 -17.57 18.28 12.48
CA ASN A 51 -16.53 17.34 12.86
C ASN A 51 -16.01 17.70 14.26
N GLN A 52 -16.24 16.81 15.21
CA GLN A 52 -15.75 16.95 16.59
C GLN A 52 -15.17 15.62 17.08
N PRO A 53 -14.25 15.65 18.06
CA PRO A 53 -13.70 14.42 18.64
C PRO A 53 -14.83 13.53 19.15
N ALA A 54 -14.74 12.24 18.85
CA ALA A 54 -15.69 11.25 19.36
C ALA A 54 -15.54 11.07 20.87
N GLU A 55 -16.66 10.82 21.55
CA GLU A 55 -16.63 10.45 22.96
C GLU A 55 -16.12 9.01 23.12
N LEU A 56 -15.40 8.74 24.22
CA LEU A 56 -14.94 7.39 24.59
C LEU A 56 -16.13 6.59 25.14
N ASN A 57 -16.91 6.04 24.22
CA ASN A 57 -18.12 5.28 24.55
C ASN A 57 -18.21 4.01 23.68
N GLN A 58 -19.23 3.18 23.95
CA GLN A 58 -19.41 1.91 23.23
C GLN A 58 -19.57 2.09 21.71
N GLU A 59 -20.18 3.19 21.29
CA GLU A 59 -20.36 3.49 19.86
C GLU A 59 -19.01 3.66 19.14
N LEU A 60 -18.08 4.39 19.76
CA LEU A 60 -16.71 4.52 19.24
C LEU A 60 -15.99 3.17 19.23
N PHE A 61 -16.12 2.38 20.32
CA PHE A 61 -15.44 1.09 20.41
C PHE A 61 -15.92 0.12 19.33
N ASP A 62 -17.24 0.08 19.11
CA ASP A 62 -17.85 -0.75 18.08
C ASP A 62 -17.52 -0.28 16.66
N ALA A 63 -17.40 1.04 16.45
CA ALA A 63 -17.02 1.60 15.15
C ALA A 63 -15.58 1.25 14.78
N VAL A 64 -14.65 1.27 15.75
CA VAL A 64 -13.21 1.03 15.50
C VAL A 64 -12.88 -0.46 15.42
N PHE A 65 -13.36 -1.28 16.35
CA PHE A 65 -12.96 -2.68 16.48
C PHE A 65 -14.07 -3.70 16.15
N GLY A 66 -15.26 -3.23 15.78
CA GLY A 66 -16.42 -4.07 15.56
C GLY A 66 -17.25 -4.27 16.82
N LYS A 67 -18.52 -4.62 16.62
CA LYS A 67 -19.53 -4.73 17.68
C LYS A 67 -19.07 -5.70 18.78
N ASP A 68 -19.25 -5.29 20.03
CA ASP A 68 -18.96 -6.04 21.25
C ASP A 68 -17.48 -6.48 21.38
N SER A 69 -16.57 -5.91 20.60
CA SER A 69 -15.14 -6.23 20.65
C SER A 69 -14.42 -5.67 21.87
N CYS A 70 -14.88 -4.55 22.41
CA CYS A 70 -14.38 -3.91 23.63
C CYS A 70 -15.56 -3.49 24.50
N LYS A 71 -15.44 -3.67 25.81
CA LYS A 71 -16.53 -3.40 26.76
C LYS A 71 -16.28 -2.16 27.64
N ASN A 72 -15.05 -1.68 27.65
CA ASN A 72 -14.63 -0.54 28.45
C ASN A 72 -13.40 0.13 27.82
N GLU A 73 -13.05 1.30 28.35
CA GLU A 73 -11.92 2.09 27.87
C GLU A 73 -10.57 1.34 27.99
N GLU A 74 -10.39 0.54 29.05
CA GLU A 74 -9.14 -0.21 29.26
C GLU A 74 -8.91 -1.22 28.14
N GLU A 75 -9.94 -2.00 27.78
CA GLU A 75 -9.91 -2.97 26.68
C GLU A 75 -9.71 -2.25 25.33
N TYR A 76 -10.37 -1.10 25.14
CA TYR A 76 -10.21 -0.29 23.93
C TYR A 76 -8.77 0.17 23.74
N PHE A 77 -8.17 0.78 24.79
CA PHE A 77 -6.78 1.25 24.72
C PHE A 77 -5.78 0.10 24.63
N ALA A 78 -6.04 -1.05 25.24
CA ALA A 78 -5.20 -2.24 25.10
C ALA A 78 -5.16 -2.71 23.64
N LYS A 79 -6.31 -2.85 23.00
CA LYS A 79 -6.39 -3.23 21.58
C LYS A 79 -5.80 -2.18 20.63
N LEU A 80 -6.04 -0.91 20.91
CA LEU A 80 -5.45 0.18 20.14
C LEU A 80 -3.92 0.16 20.21
N LYS A 81 -3.39 -0.06 21.41
CA LYS A 81 -1.94 -0.20 21.61
C LYS A 81 -1.37 -1.42 20.88
N GLU A 82 -2.08 -2.55 20.92
CA GLU A 82 -1.68 -3.77 20.19
C GLU A 82 -1.69 -3.54 18.67
N MET A 83 -2.72 -2.89 18.14
CA MET A 83 -2.83 -2.54 16.74
C MET A 83 -1.68 -1.62 16.28
N ILE A 84 -1.39 -0.58 17.04
CA ILE A 84 -0.28 0.35 16.75
C ILE A 84 1.06 -0.38 16.85
N ALA A 85 1.25 -1.22 17.87
CA ALA A 85 2.47 -2.00 18.04
C ALA A 85 2.66 -2.97 16.85
N GLY A 86 1.60 -3.63 16.38
CA GLY A 86 1.63 -4.46 15.19
C GLY A 86 2.03 -3.69 13.93
N GLN A 87 1.51 -2.48 13.75
CA GLN A 87 1.89 -1.61 12.63
C GLN A 87 3.37 -1.23 12.71
N LEU A 88 3.86 -0.80 13.87
CA LEU A 88 5.26 -0.43 14.05
C LEU A 88 6.23 -1.61 13.83
N VAL A 89 5.80 -2.84 14.16
CA VAL A 89 6.57 -4.05 13.82
C VAL A 89 6.68 -4.24 12.31
N ASN A 90 5.58 -4.03 11.57
CA ASN A 90 5.60 -4.11 10.11
C ASN A 90 6.52 -3.05 9.50
N ASP A 91 6.44 -1.81 9.98
CA ASP A 91 7.30 -0.72 9.53
C ASP A 91 8.78 -1.02 9.81
N SER A 92 9.09 -1.55 11.01
CA SER A 92 10.43 -1.99 11.39
C SER A 92 10.94 -3.15 10.52
N ASN A 93 10.09 -4.13 10.20
CA ASN A 93 10.43 -5.21 9.28
C ASN A 93 10.69 -4.69 7.87
N PHE A 94 9.89 -3.74 7.39
CA PHE A 94 10.14 -3.09 6.11
C PHE A 94 11.49 -2.36 6.10
N ARG A 95 11.81 -1.61 7.15
CA ARG A 95 13.14 -0.99 7.29
C ARG A 95 14.25 -2.03 7.25
N PHE A 96 14.08 -3.15 7.95
CA PHE A 96 15.05 -4.26 7.90
C PHE A 96 15.28 -4.77 6.48
N THR A 97 14.24 -4.86 5.64
CA THR A 97 14.43 -5.30 4.24
C THR A 97 15.32 -4.34 3.45
N VAL A 98 15.15 -3.03 3.67
CA VAL A 98 15.98 -1.99 3.04
C VAL A 98 17.43 -2.08 3.51
N ASP A 99 17.64 -2.22 4.81
CA ASP A 99 18.98 -2.33 5.38
C ASP A 99 19.69 -3.63 4.93
N ALA A 100 18.97 -4.74 4.90
CA ALA A 100 19.50 -6.02 4.42
C ALA A 100 19.90 -5.95 2.95
N GLU A 101 19.09 -5.29 2.10
CA GLU A 101 19.45 -5.06 0.70
C GLU A 101 20.75 -4.25 0.59
N ASN A 102 20.86 -3.14 1.30
CA ASN A 102 22.02 -2.28 1.25
C ASN A 102 23.30 -3.02 1.70
N VAL A 103 23.23 -3.74 2.81
CA VAL A 103 24.36 -4.51 3.34
C VAL A 103 24.77 -5.63 2.39
N LEU A 104 23.80 -6.36 1.83
CA LEU A 104 24.10 -7.44 0.90
C LEU A 104 24.70 -6.93 -0.42
N ARG A 105 24.21 -5.80 -0.94
CA ARG A 105 24.78 -5.14 -2.13
C ARG A 105 26.22 -4.68 -1.87
N GLU A 106 26.47 -4.09 -0.72
CA GLU A 106 27.81 -3.63 -0.34
C GLU A 106 28.79 -4.82 -0.19
N GLN A 107 28.35 -5.90 0.44
CA GLN A 107 29.19 -7.10 0.63
C GLN A 107 29.50 -7.83 -0.67
N VAL A 108 28.55 -7.94 -1.59
CA VAL A 108 28.71 -8.62 -2.87
C VAL A 108 29.49 -7.74 -3.85
N GLY A 109 29.30 -6.43 -3.79
CA GLY A 109 29.86 -5.48 -4.74
C GLY A 109 29.28 -5.60 -6.14
N THR A 110 30.00 -5.12 -7.15
CA THR A 110 29.56 -5.13 -8.55
C THR A 110 29.66 -6.52 -9.15
N LEU A 111 28.58 -6.99 -9.78
CA LEU A 111 28.55 -8.27 -10.48
C LEU A 111 29.05 -8.13 -11.92
N GLU A 112 29.86 -9.08 -12.35
CA GLU A 112 30.26 -9.18 -13.77
C GLU A 112 29.12 -9.82 -14.58
N LEU A 113 28.34 -9.01 -15.27
CA LEU A 113 27.25 -9.47 -16.12
C LEU A 113 27.69 -9.61 -17.57
N PRO A 114 27.21 -10.62 -18.33
CA PRO A 114 27.47 -10.75 -19.76
C PRO A 114 26.65 -9.71 -20.56
N THR A 115 26.98 -8.43 -20.37
CA THR A 115 26.20 -7.25 -20.80
C THR A 115 25.87 -7.29 -22.28
N GLU A 116 26.85 -7.55 -23.15
CA GLU A 116 26.66 -7.60 -24.60
C GLU A 116 25.71 -8.72 -25.04
N PHE A 117 25.76 -9.85 -24.36
CA PHE A 117 24.82 -10.95 -24.61
C PHE A 117 23.40 -10.56 -24.18
N LEU A 118 23.26 -10.04 -22.96
CA LEU A 118 21.97 -9.67 -22.40
C LEU A 118 21.27 -8.58 -23.23
N LYS A 119 22.00 -7.55 -23.68
CA LYS A 119 21.47 -6.51 -24.57
C LYS A 119 20.95 -7.09 -25.89
N LYS A 120 21.76 -7.94 -26.54
CA LYS A 120 21.35 -8.59 -27.78
C LYS A 120 20.16 -9.53 -27.61
N TRP A 121 20.09 -10.20 -26.45
CA TRP A 121 18.97 -11.07 -26.11
C TRP A 121 17.69 -10.27 -25.92
N LEU A 122 17.72 -9.18 -25.15
CA LEU A 122 16.58 -8.30 -24.90
C LEU A 122 16.00 -7.73 -26.21
N VAL A 123 16.84 -7.20 -27.09
CA VAL A 123 16.39 -6.67 -28.39
C VAL A 123 15.70 -7.73 -29.26
N ARG A 124 16.04 -9.02 -29.08
CA ARG A 124 15.40 -10.12 -29.83
C ARG A 124 14.08 -10.59 -29.20
N GLN A 125 13.93 -10.44 -27.89
CA GLN A 125 12.79 -10.98 -27.13
C GLN A 125 11.63 -10.00 -27.05
N ASP A 126 11.90 -8.71 -27.02
CA ASP A 126 10.88 -7.69 -26.82
C ASP A 126 11.11 -6.49 -27.74
N ASN A 127 10.13 -6.20 -28.58
CA ASN A 127 10.14 -5.09 -29.54
C ASN A 127 10.23 -3.70 -28.88
N LYS A 128 10.07 -3.61 -27.56
CA LYS A 128 10.28 -2.39 -26.78
C LYS A 128 11.75 -1.95 -26.82
N TYR A 129 12.68 -2.91 -26.94
CA TYR A 129 14.10 -2.65 -26.95
C TYR A 129 14.63 -2.63 -28.40
N THR A 130 15.36 -1.58 -28.73
CA THR A 130 15.96 -1.37 -30.05
C THR A 130 17.47 -1.13 -29.90
N ALA A 131 18.20 -1.19 -31.00
CA ALA A 131 19.63 -0.87 -30.99
C ALA A 131 19.93 0.56 -30.52
N GLU A 132 18.93 1.47 -30.60
CA GLU A 132 19.07 2.88 -30.25
C GLU A 132 18.85 3.14 -28.75
N ASN A 133 17.95 2.38 -28.09
CA ASN A 133 17.58 2.62 -26.69
C ASN A 133 18.14 1.59 -25.70
N ILE A 134 18.68 0.45 -26.18
CA ILE A 134 19.07 -0.66 -25.31
C ILE A 134 20.14 -0.28 -24.29
N ASP A 135 21.06 0.59 -24.61
CA ASP A 135 22.15 0.97 -23.71
C ASP A 135 21.64 1.73 -22.50
N GLU A 136 20.73 2.67 -22.71
CA GLU A 136 20.10 3.44 -21.64
C GLU A 136 19.17 2.58 -20.81
N GLU A 137 18.29 1.81 -21.46
CA GLU A 137 17.32 0.95 -20.77
C GLU A 137 18.02 -0.16 -19.98
N PHE A 138 19.07 -0.77 -20.54
CA PHE A 138 19.84 -1.79 -19.84
C PHE A 138 20.53 -1.22 -18.59
N THR A 139 21.09 -0.01 -18.68
CA THR A 139 21.71 0.66 -17.52
C THR A 139 20.71 0.86 -16.38
N LYS A 140 19.45 1.19 -16.68
CA LYS A 140 18.37 1.30 -15.68
C LYS A 140 17.98 -0.05 -15.08
N MET A 141 18.13 -1.16 -15.83
CA MET A 141 17.76 -2.51 -15.40
C MET A 141 18.84 -3.19 -14.54
N VAL A 142 20.12 -2.85 -14.76
CA VAL A 142 21.24 -3.51 -14.09
C VAL A 142 21.10 -3.57 -12.57
N PRO A 143 20.78 -2.50 -11.84
CA PRO A 143 20.67 -2.56 -10.39
C PRO A 143 19.60 -3.56 -9.90
N GLN A 144 18.48 -3.65 -10.61
CA GLN A 144 17.40 -4.59 -10.28
C GLN A 144 17.80 -6.02 -10.61
N LEU A 145 18.49 -6.25 -11.74
CA LEU A 145 18.99 -7.56 -12.13
C LEU A 145 20.04 -8.09 -11.13
N GLU A 146 20.99 -7.26 -10.76
CA GLU A 146 21.99 -7.59 -9.74
C GLU A 146 21.31 -7.97 -8.42
N TRP A 147 20.36 -7.18 -7.98
CA TRP A 147 19.60 -7.48 -6.75
C TRP A 147 18.85 -8.81 -6.83
N GLN A 148 18.23 -9.10 -7.97
CA GLN A 148 17.55 -10.38 -8.17
C GLN A 148 18.51 -11.56 -8.06
N LEU A 149 19.70 -11.45 -8.66
CA LEU A 149 20.74 -12.49 -8.59
C LEU A 149 21.27 -12.68 -7.16
N ILE A 150 21.46 -11.58 -6.42
CA ILE A 150 21.87 -11.62 -5.00
C ILE A 150 20.81 -12.34 -4.17
N LYS A 151 19.53 -11.98 -4.33
CA LYS A 151 18.41 -12.63 -3.63
C LYS A 151 18.34 -14.13 -3.94
N GLU A 152 18.44 -14.51 -5.21
CA GLU A 152 18.41 -15.92 -5.61
C GLU A 152 19.56 -16.73 -5.00
N GLN A 153 20.74 -16.15 -4.94
CA GLN A 153 21.89 -16.80 -4.33
C GLN A 153 21.73 -16.91 -2.80
N ALA A 154 21.25 -15.86 -2.14
CA ALA A 154 20.96 -15.86 -0.71
C ALA A 154 19.87 -16.89 -0.36
N ALA A 155 18.80 -16.97 -1.16
CA ALA A 155 17.72 -17.94 -0.97
C ALA A 155 18.22 -19.38 -1.09
N LYS A 156 19.14 -19.64 -2.03
CA LYS A 156 19.78 -20.97 -2.17
C LYS A 156 20.67 -21.31 -0.97
N GLN A 157 21.46 -20.35 -0.49
CA GLN A 157 22.35 -20.57 0.66
C GLN A 157 21.59 -20.81 1.97
N LEU A 158 20.44 -20.15 2.14
CA LEU A 158 19.59 -20.28 3.32
C LEU A 158 18.54 -21.40 3.18
N ASP A 159 18.58 -22.19 2.10
CA ASP A 159 17.62 -23.29 1.80
C ASP A 159 16.15 -22.83 1.87
N VAL A 160 15.87 -21.61 1.41
CA VAL A 160 14.52 -21.03 1.41
C VAL A 160 13.61 -21.85 0.50
N LYS A 161 12.54 -22.38 1.08
CA LYS A 161 11.52 -23.17 0.37
C LYS A 161 10.14 -22.62 0.65
N VAL A 162 9.37 -22.44 -0.40
CA VAL A 162 7.96 -22.04 -0.34
C VAL A 162 7.12 -23.25 -0.73
N ASN A 163 6.17 -23.61 0.10
CA ASN A 163 5.20 -24.66 -0.15
C ASN A 163 3.80 -24.11 -0.42
N ASP A 164 2.85 -24.97 -0.76
CA ASP A 164 1.48 -24.53 -1.10
C ASP A 164 0.74 -23.93 0.12
N GLU A 165 1.09 -24.30 1.35
CA GLU A 165 0.49 -23.71 2.56
C GLU A 165 0.95 -22.26 2.73
N ASP A 166 2.21 -21.97 2.46
CA ASP A 166 2.77 -20.61 2.47
C ASP A 166 2.05 -19.72 1.43
N LEU A 167 1.90 -20.26 0.22
CA LEU A 167 1.20 -19.53 -0.86
C LEU A 167 -0.25 -19.25 -0.50
N LEU A 168 -0.94 -20.21 0.10
CA LEU A 168 -2.31 -20.02 0.54
C LEU A 168 -2.40 -18.98 1.67
N ALA A 169 -1.46 -18.98 2.61
CA ALA A 169 -1.42 -18.00 3.69
C ALA A 169 -1.18 -16.57 3.15
N ASP A 170 -0.24 -16.39 2.22
CA ASP A 170 0.01 -15.11 1.57
C ASP A 170 -1.18 -14.65 0.70
N ALA A 171 -1.81 -15.57 -0.04
CA ALA A 171 -3.01 -15.27 -0.81
C ALA A 171 -4.19 -14.85 0.08
N LYS A 172 -4.38 -15.50 1.25
CA LYS A 172 -5.37 -15.09 2.25
C LYS A 172 -5.10 -13.68 2.77
N ARG A 173 -3.84 -13.35 3.05
CA ARG A 173 -3.46 -12.01 3.50
C ARG A 173 -3.78 -10.94 2.44
N ILE A 174 -3.51 -11.22 1.17
CA ILE A 174 -3.88 -10.35 0.05
C ILE A 174 -5.41 -10.20 -0.04
N ALA A 175 -6.14 -11.30 0.09
CA ALA A 175 -7.60 -11.30 0.11
C ALA A 175 -8.16 -10.40 1.22
N TYR A 176 -7.67 -10.54 2.46
CA TYR A 176 -8.05 -9.67 3.58
C TYR A 176 -7.78 -8.20 3.29
N GLN A 177 -6.61 -7.86 2.74
CA GLN A 177 -6.27 -6.48 2.40
C GLN A 177 -7.20 -5.91 1.33
N GLN A 178 -7.53 -6.69 0.29
CA GLN A 178 -8.45 -6.24 -0.75
C GLN A 178 -9.85 -5.99 -0.21
N PHE A 179 -10.39 -6.90 0.59
CA PHE A 179 -11.69 -6.71 1.20
C PHE A 179 -11.72 -5.52 2.17
N ALA A 180 -10.65 -5.31 2.95
CA ALA A 180 -10.52 -4.18 3.86
C ALA A 180 -10.54 -2.82 3.11
N GLN A 181 -9.98 -2.75 1.89
CA GLN A 181 -10.05 -1.55 1.04
C GLN A 181 -11.49 -1.20 0.63
N TYR A 182 -12.38 -2.19 0.57
CA TYR A 182 -13.82 -1.99 0.32
C TYR A 182 -14.63 -1.82 1.62
N GLY A 183 -13.97 -1.63 2.77
CA GLY A 183 -14.61 -1.45 4.07
C GLY A 183 -15.19 -2.74 4.67
N MET A 184 -14.86 -3.90 4.10
CA MET A 184 -15.32 -5.21 4.58
C MET A 184 -14.32 -5.75 5.61
N THR A 185 -14.64 -5.67 6.90
CA THR A 185 -13.75 -6.08 8.00
C THR A 185 -14.12 -7.42 8.65
N ASN A 186 -15.38 -7.87 8.50
CA ASN A 186 -15.90 -9.10 9.09
C ASN A 186 -16.28 -10.11 7.99
N ILE A 187 -15.25 -10.76 7.42
CA ILE A 187 -15.45 -11.72 6.34
C ILE A 187 -15.27 -13.14 6.89
N PRO A 188 -16.20 -14.05 6.61
CA PRO A 188 -16.06 -15.45 6.98
C PRO A 188 -14.78 -16.08 6.41
N GLU A 189 -14.10 -16.88 7.21
CA GLU A 189 -12.80 -17.50 6.83
C GLU A 189 -12.91 -18.38 5.58
N ASP A 190 -14.03 -19.07 5.41
CA ASP A 190 -14.31 -19.89 4.23
C ASP A 190 -14.40 -19.07 2.95
N MET A 191 -14.94 -17.85 3.02
CA MET A 191 -14.98 -16.92 1.89
C MET A 191 -13.57 -16.41 1.55
N ILE A 192 -12.77 -16.06 2.55
CA ILE A 192 -11.37 -15.66 2.37
C ILE A 192 -10.58 -16.78 1.72
N GLU A 193 -10.73 -18.01 2.23
CA GLU A 193 -10.01 -19.16 1.69
C GLU A 193 -10.40 -19.49 0.26
N LYS A 194 -11.68 -19.41 -0.06
CA LYS A 194 -12.17 -19.59 -1.44
C LYS A 194 -11.55 -18.55 -2.36
N TYR A 195 -11.63 -17.27 -2.00
CA TYR A 195 -11.08 -16.18 -2.79
C TYR A 195 -9.56 -16.28 -2.96
N ALA A 196 -8.85 -16.67 -1.90
CA ALA A 196 -7.42 -16.92 -1.96
C ALA A 196 -7.06 -18.04 -2.96
N LYS A 197 -7.85 -19.13 -2.98
CA LYS A 197 -7.67 -20.20 -3.97
C LYS A 197 -7.94 -19.73 -5.39
N ASP A 198 -9.00 -18.94 -5.60
CA ASP A 198 -9.33 -18.37 -6.92
C ASP A 198 -8.18 -17.47 -7.43
N ILE A 199 -7.56 -16.66 -6.54
CA ILE A 199 -6.36 -15.86 -6.87
C ILE A 199 -5.21 -16.77 -7.31
N LEU A 200 -4.97 -17.89 -6.62
CA LEU A 200 -3.87 -18.81 -6.92
C LEU A 200 -4.09 -19.66 -8.19
N GLU A 201 -5.33 -19.80 -8.66
CA GLU A 201 -5.63 -20.44 -9.95
C GLU A 201 -5.21 -19.58 -11.14
N ASN A 202 -5.17 -18.26 -10.99
CA ASN A 202 -4.65 -17.37 -12.01
C ASN A 202 -3.12 -17.43 -12.05
N LYS A 203 -2.57 -17.85 -13.19
CA LYS A 203 -1.11 -18.08 -13.35
C LYS A 203 -0.27 -16.82 -13.10
N GLU A 204 -0.77 -15.67 -13.51
CA GLU A 204 -0.06 -14.40 -13.37
C GLU A 204 0.00 -13.97 -11.90
N TYR A 205 -1.15 -13.96 -11.21
CA TYR A 205 -1.20 -13.67 -9.77
C TYR A 205 -0.44 -14.70 -8.95
N ARG A 206 -0.55 -15.98 -9.27
CA ARG A 206 0.23 -17.03 -8.61
C ARG A 206 1.74 -16.78 -8.72
N SER A 207 2.24 -16.39 -9.89
CA SER A 207 3.67 -16.09 -10.09
C SER A 207 4.12 -14.93 -9.21
N GLN A 208 3.33 -13.87 -9.10
CA GLN A 208 3.62 -12.73 -8.23
C GLN A 208 3.61 -13.13 -6.75
N ILE A 209 2.63 -13.95 -6.32
CA ILE A 209 2.55 -14.44 -4.94
C ILE A 209 3.74 -15.33 -4.61
N VAL A 210 4.13 -16.24 -5.51
CA VAL A 210 5.33 -17.08 -5.32
C VAL A 210 6.56 -16.21 -5.09
N GLN A 211 6.78 -15.21 -5.93
CA GLN A 211 7.91 -14.30 -5.79
C GLN A 211 7.88 -13.57 -4.45
N GLN A 212 6.72 -13.04 -4.07
CA GLN A 212 6.55 -12.36 -2.78
C GLN A 212 6.75 -13.30 -1.59
N SER A 213 6.25 -14.53 -1.65
CA SER A 213 6.43 -15.54 -0.60
C SER A 213 7.91 -15.94 -0.45
N VAL A 214 8.63 -16.08 -1.57
CA VAL A 214 10.07 -16.31 -1.53
C VAL A 214 10.79 -15.14 -0.87
N ASP A 215 10.48 -13.91 -1.25
CA ASP A 215 11.08 -12.70 -0.68
C ASP A 215 10.78 -12.60 0.82
N ASN A 216 9.52 -12.79 1.25
CA ASN A 216 9.14 -12.77 2.66
C ASN A 216 9.92 -13.79 3.50
N LYS A 217 10.01 -15.03 3.02
CA LYS A 217 10.79 -16.08 3.69
C LYS A 217 12.28 -15.80 3.68
N LEU A 218 12.82 -15.30 2.57
CA LEU A 218 14.21 -14.93 2.48
C LEU A 218 14.60 -13.91 3.55
N TYR A 219 13.84 -12.84 3.69
CA TYR A 219 14.12 -11.83 4.71
C TYR A 219 13.94 -12.35 6.14
N ALA A 220 12.98 -13.24 6.37
CA ALA A 220 12.86 -13.91 7.66
C ALA A 220 14.10 -14.76 7.99
N GLU A 221 14.59 -15.55 7.02
CA GLU A 221 15.79 -16.36 7.21
C GLU A 221 17.06 -15.52 7.31
N ILE A 222 17.19 -14.43 6.56
CA ILE A 222 18.30 -13.47 6.72
C ILE A 222 18.27 -12.91 8.16
N LYS A 223 17.10 -12.48 8.64
CA LYS A 223 16.94 -11.93 9.99
C LYS A 223 17.36 -12.92 11.09
N ASN A 224 17.08 -14.21 10.89
CA ASN A 224 17.48 -15.28 11.79
C ASN A 224 18.99 -15.61 11.72
N ALA A 225 19.59 -15.44 10.55
CA ALA A 225 20.98 -15.80 10.29
C ALA A 225 22.00 -14.72 10.67
N VAL A 226 21.57 -13.46 10.83
CA VAL A 226 22.47 -12.32 11.10
C VAL A 226 22.35 -11.86 12.55
N LYS A 227 23.40 -11.16 13.02
CA LYS A 227 23.36 -10.45 14.29
C LYS A 227 22.74 -9.06 14.04
N LEU A 228 21.60 -8.81 14.68
CA LEU A 228 20.91 -7.54 14.58
C LEU A 228 21.55 -6.48 15.50
N ASP A 229 21.64 -5.26 15.02
CA ASP A 229 21.92 -4.05 15.81
C ASP A 229 20.58 -3.29 16.00
N GLU A 230 19.84 -3.65 17.05
CA GLU A 230 18.52 -3.09 17.31
C GLU A 230 18.66 -1.74 18.05
N LYS A 231 17.99 -0.71 17.52
CA LYS A 231 17.92 0.62 18.10
C LYS A 231 16.49 1.01 18.40
N THR A 232 16.25 1.48 19.60
CA THR A 232 14.98 2.10 19.96
C THR A 232 15.01 3.56 19.56
N VAL A 233 14.06 3.96 18.70
CA VAL A 233 13.93 5.32 18.17
C VAL A 233 12.47 5.77 18.30
N ASN A 234 12.22 7.07 18.28
CA ASN A 234 10.87 7.60 18.16
C ASN A 234 10.43 7.65 16.69
N VAL A 235 9.16 7.99 16.44
CA VAL A 235 8.57 7.99 15.10
C VAL A 235 9.25 8.98 14.15
N GLU A 236 9.67 10.14 14.65
CA GLU A 236 10.36 11.17 13.85
C GLU A 236 11.75 10.69 13.43
N GLU A 237 12.50 10.14 14.36
CA GLU A 237 13.82 9.53 14.11
C GLU A 237 13.69 8.34 13.14
N PHE A 238 12.66 7.50 13.30
CA PHE A 238 12.40 6.38 12.39
C PHE A 238 12.13 6.85 10.96
N ASN A 239 11.27 7.86 10.80
CA ASN A 239 10.97 8.42 9.48
C ASN A 239 12.19 9.07 8.82
N ALA A 240 13.07 9.69 9.61
CA ALA A 240 14.31 10.28 9.12
C ALA A 240 15.26 9.24 8.50
N LEU A 241 15.23 7.98 8.96
CA LEU A 241 16.04 6.90 8.37
C LEU A 241 15.73 6.64 6.89
N PHE A 242 14.52 6.98 6.40
CA PHE A 242 14.15 6.83 4.99
C PHE A 242 14.46 8.07 4.14
N ALA A 243 14.77 9.19 4.77
CA ALA A 243 15.12 10.43 4.09
C ALA A 243 16.62 10.51 3.72
N GLU A 244 17.45 9.74 4.39
CA GLU A 244 18.90 9.62 4.10
C GLU A 244 19.08 8.68 2.89
N LYS A 245 19.24 9.27 1.70
CA LYS A 245 19.71 8.62 0.47
C LYS A 245 20.90 9.36 -0.10
#